data_53baac1bd5d00d2ef8f58c67aca18c42
#
_entry.id   53baac1bd5d00d2ef8f58c67aca18c42
#
_cell.length_a   1.000
_cell.length_b   1.000
_cell.length_c   1.000
_cell.angle_alpha   90.00
_cell.angle_beta   90.00
_cell.angle_gamma   90.00
#
_symmetry.space_group_name_H-M   'P 1'
#
loop_
_entity.id
_entity.type
_entity.pdbx_description
1 polymer ?
#
loop_
_entity_poly.entity_id
_entity_poly.type
_entity_poly.pdbx_seq_one_letter_code
_entity_poly.pdbx_strand_id
1 'polypeptide(L)'
;IVKQKEQEKLKAEEAAKDYTSAHLNTKNKGDFKYGRFEIRAQMPAGQGSWPEISMMPTDSVYGVWPNSGEIEIVEMDTINVPSHHIHGTLHYDNGDVSSTGKAYAMTDGAMPADGFHTYAVEWNEGEIRWYIDDYLYATQRKSDVVTNSKGESVGLRHQGWFAEHYSS
;
A
#
# COMPACT_ATOMS: atom_id res chain seq x y z
N ILE A 1 3.29 35.41 -22.88
CA ILE A 1 2.71 34.76 -24.09
C ILE A 1 3.01 33.23 -24.04
N VAL A 2 4.26 32.80 -23.78
CA VAL A 2 4.59 31.36 -23.77
C VAL A 2 3.87 30.63 -22.63
N LYS A 3 3.92 31.14 -21.39
CA LYS A 3 3.23 30.56 -20.22
C LYS A 3 1.71 30.50 -20.38
N GLN A 4 1.12 31.45 -21.08
CA GLN A 4 -0.32 31.52 -21.30
C GLN A 4 -0.77 30.45 -22.31
N LYS A 5 -0.01 30.24 -23.39
CA LYS A 5 -0.24 29.16 -24.36
C LYS A 5 -0.06 27.77 -23.76
N GLU A 6 0.87 27.61 -22.84
CA GLU A 6 1.11 26.36 -22.14
C GLU A 6 -0.04 26.03 -21.16
N GLN A 7 -0.56 27.05 -20.46
CA GLN A 7 -1.75 26.91 -19.62
C GLN A 7 -3.02 26.61 -20.43
N GLU A 8 -3.18 27.25 -21.58
CA GLU A 8 -4.32 26.98 -22.49
C GLU A 8 -4.24 25.56 -23.08
N LYS A 9 -3.03 25.08 -23.42
CA LYS A 9 -2.82 23.70 -23.87
C LYS A 9 -3.15 22.68 -22.79
N LEU A 10 -2.67 22.90 -21.56
CA LEU A 10 -2.98 22.04 -20.40
C LEU A 10 -4.49 21.98 -20.12
N LYS A 11 -5.18 23.15 -20.16
CA LYS A 11 -6.64 23.20 -20.02
C LYS A 11 -7.40 22.47 -21.13
N ALA A 12 -6.89 22.54 -22.37
CA ALA A 12 -7.49 21.83 -23.49
C ALA A 12 -7.27 20.31 -23.40
N GLU A 13 -6.10 19.89 -22.92
CA GLU A 13 -5.79 18.47 -22.65
C GLU A 13 -6.60 17.92 -21.48
N GLU A 14 -6.85 18.71 -20.42
CA GLU A 14 -7.74 18.35 -19.32
C GLU A 14 -9.21 18.25 -19.76
N ALA A 15 -9.67 19.18 -20.59
CA ALA A 15 -11.04 19.19 -21.11
C ALA A 15 -11.32 18.03 -22.08
N ALA A 16 -10.29 17.40 -22.63
CA ALA A 16 -10.41 16.25 -23.54
C ALA A 16 -10.37 14.89 -22.83
N LYS A 17 -10.26 14.85 -21.49
CA LYS A 17 -10.23 13.60 -20.72
C LYS A 17 -11.64 13.27 -20.24
N ASP A 18 -12.10 12.08 -20.57
CA ASP A 18 -13.36 11.54 -20.07
C ASP A 18 -13.35 11.29 -18.56
N TYR A 19 -12.14 11.12 -17.98
CA TYR A 19 -11.93 10.83 -16.56
C TYR A 19 -10.77 11.65 -15.99
N THR A 20 -10.91 12.06 -14.73
CA THR A 20 -9.85 12.74 -13.97
C THR A 20 -9.53 11.96 -12.70
N SER A 21 -8.31 12.09 -12.22
CA SER A 21 -7.81 11.46 -11.00
C SER A 21 -7.10 12.50 -10.13
N ALA A 22 -6.91 12.20 -8.85
CA ALA A 22 -6.12 13.00 -7.93
C ALA A 22 -4.94 12.20 -7.40
N HIS A 23 -3.80 12.87 -7.24
CA HIS A 23 -2.61 12.34 -6.59
C HIS A 23 -2.09 13.35 -5.58
N LEU A 24 -2.01 12.96 -4.31
CA LEU A 24 -1.49 13.77 -3.21
C LEU A 24 -0.30 13.07 -2.58
N ASN A 25 0.74 13.80 -2.19
CA ASN A 25 1.88 13.25 -1.48
C ASN A 25 2.48 14.24 -0.50
N THR A 26 3.28 13.72 0.45
CA THR A 26 4.01 14.49 1.47
C THR A 26 5.48 14.71 1.13
N LYS A 27 5.90 14.39 -0.08
CA LYS A 27 7.30 14.50 -0.50
C LYS A 27 7.87 15.90 -0.21
N ASN A 28 9.03 15.94 0.43
CA ASN A 28 9.72 17.15 0.89
C ASN A 28 8.96 17.97 1.97
N LYS A 29 7.97 17.35 2.64
CA LYS A 29 7.19 17.99 3.72
C LYS A 29 7.22 17.19 5.01
N GLY A 30 7.32 15.87 4.95
CA GLY A 30 7.42 15.00 6.11
C GLY A 30 7.78 13.59 5.67
N ASP A 31 8.85 13.07 6.27
CA ASP A 31 9.35 11.72 6.06
C ASP A 31 9.22 10.97 7.38
N PHE A 32 8.87 9.71 7.30
CA PHE A 32 8.61 8.88 8.46
C PHE A 32 9.33 7.55 8.34
N LYS A 33 9.86 7.07 9.45
CA LYS A 33 10.36 5.71 9.59
C LYS A 33 9.79 5.13 10.87
N TYR A 34 9.09 4.00 10.74
CA TYR A 34 8.39 3.33 11.82
C TYR A 34 7.21 4.13 12.41
N GLY A 35 6.32 3.44 13.07
CA GLY A 35 5.16 4.00 13.72
C GLY A 35 3.84 3.41 13.24
N ARG A 36 2.75 3.99 13.71
CA ARG A 36 1.40 3.72 13.23
C ARG A 36 0.96 4.87 12.33
N PHE A 37 0.53 4.52 11.13
CA PHE A 37 -0.03 5.44 10.14
C PHE A 37 -1.49 5.08 9.94
N GLU A 38 -2.36 6.03 10.21
CA GLU A 38 -3.79 5.82 10.26
C GLU A 38 -4.49 6.88 9.41
N ILE A 39 -5.28 6.44 8.46
CA ILE A 39 -6.00 7.30 7.52
C ILE A 39 -7.48 6.93 7.55
N ARG A 40 -8.33 7.92 7.83
CA ARG A 40 -9.76 7.76 7.74
C ARG A 40 -10.25 8.23 6.38
N ALA A 41 -10.72 7.30 5.56
CA ALA A 41 -11.14 7.56 4.19
C ALA A 41 -12.40 6.78 3.82
N GLN A 42 -13.14 7.29 2.85
CA GLN A 42 -14.19 6.56 2.13
C GLN A 42 -13.67 6.30 0.73
N MET A 43 -13.61 5.04 0.32
CA MET A 43 -13.14 4.68 -1.00
C MET A 43 -14.16 5.06 -2.06
N PRO A 44 -13.72 5.46 -3.28
CA PRO A 44 -14.63 5.73 -4.38
C PRO A 44 -15.34 4.46 -4.82
N ALA A 45 -16.61 4.59 -5.16
CA ALA A 45 -17.39 3.53 -5.79
C ALA A 45 -17.23 3.55 -7.31
N GLY A 46 -17.46 2.40 -7.93
CA GLY A 46 -17.57 2.27 -9.38
C GLY A 46 -16.50 1.37 -9.98
N GLN A 47 -16.91 0.64 -11.01
CA GLN A 47 -16.02 -0.22 -11.77
C GLN A 47 -14.93 0.62 -12.46
N GLY A 48 -13.68 0.20 -12.34
CA GLY A 48 -12.52 0.88 -12.91
C GLY A 48 -11.87 1.89 -11.97
N SER A 49 -12.41 2.11 -10.77
CA SER A 49 -11.68 2.87 -9.74
C SER A 49 -10.55 2.00 -9.14
N TRP A 50 -9.43 2.66 -8.88
CA TRP A 50 -8.23 2.02 -8.29
C TRP A 50 -7.61 2.98 -7.26
N PRO A 51 -8.30 3.18 -6.14
CA PRO A 51 -7.76 4.02 -5.07
C PRO A 51 -6.68 3.27 -4.30
N GLU A 52 -5.65 4.03 -3.94
CA GLU A 52 -4.50 3.56 -3.18
C GLU A 52 -4.06 4.59 -2.16
N ILE A 53 -3.62 4.12 -1.00
CA ILE A 53 -2.92 4.91 0.01
C ILE A 53 -1.66 4.14 0.34
N SER A 54 -0.49 4.69 -0.02
CA SER A 54 0.79 4.02 0.16
C SER A 54 1.87 4.91 0.76
N MET A 55 2.93 4.29 1.20
CA MET A 55 4.18 4.91 1.63
C MET A 55 5.26 4.56 0.63
N MET A 56 5.85 5.60 0.03
CA MET A 56 6.96 5.49 -0.89
C MET A 56 8.27 5.91 -0.24
N PRO A 57 9.41 5.36 -0.64
CA PRO A 57 10.70 5.79 -0.15
C PRO A 57 10.96 7.26 -0.51
N THR A 58 11.51 8.03 0.42
CA THR A 58 11.90 9.44 0.19
C THR A 58 12.96 9.54 -0.87
N ASP A 59 14.01 8.74 -0.72
CA ASP A 59 15.13 8.61 -1.65
C ASP A 59 15.21 7.15 -2.12
N SER A 60 15.32 6.94 -3.40
CA SER A 60 15.41 5.59 -3.98
C SER A 60 16.83 5.01 -3.82
N VAL A 61 17.28 4.85 -2.57
CA VAL A 61 18.67 4.46 -2.23
C VAL A 61 19.06 3.06 -2.72
N TYR A 62 18.08 2.18 -2.92
CA TYR A 62 18.27 0.83 -3.44
C TYR A 62 17.92 0.71 -4.93
N GLY A 63 17.54 1.83 -5.56
CA GLY A 63 17.16 1.88 -6.97
C GLY A 63 15.71 2.33 -7.19
N VAL A 64 15.33 2.39 -8.47
CA VAL A 64 13.94 2.73 -8.86
C VAL A 64 12.96 1.66 -8.40
N TRP A 65 11.69 2.02 -8.34
CA TRP A 65 10.63 1.08 -7.99
C TRP A 65 10.73 -0.23 -8.81
N PRO A 66 10.57 -1.40 -8.16
CA PRO A 66 10.24 -1.64 -6.75
C PRO A 66 11.44 -1.83 -5.82
N ASN A 67 12.68 -1.57 -6.27
CA ASN A 67 13.91 -1.89 -5.54
C ASN A 67 14.01 -1.20 -4.17
N SER A 68 13.49 0.01 -4.05
CA SER A 68 13.49 0.74 -2.78
C SER A 68 12.24 0.50 -1.94
N GLY A 69 11.37 -0.41 -2.36
CA GLY A 69 10.17 -0.81 -1.63
C GLY A 69 8.98 0.13 -1.80
N GLU A 70 7.83 -0.34 -1.37
CA GLU A 70 6.58 0.39 -1.17
C GLU A 70 5.74 -0.33 -0.14
N ILE A 71 5.08 0.41 0.75
CA ILE A 71 4.09 -0.13 1.69
C ILE A 71 2.73 0.41 1.29
N GLU A 72 1.89 -0.42 0.67
CA GLU A 72 0.48 -0.09 0.47
C GLU A 72 -0.27 -0.27 1.78
N ILE A 73 -0.79 0.82 2.34
CA ILE A 73 -1.64 0.79 3.54
C ILE A 73 -2.99 0.20 3.17
N VAL A 74 -3.52 0.61 2.02
CA VAL A 74 -4.73 0.06 1.41
C VAL A 74 -4.72 0.32 -0.09
N GLU A 75 -5.10 -0.70 -0.83
CA GLU A 75 -5.39 -0.65 -2.26
C GLU A 75 -6.73 -1.32 -2.53
N MET A 76 -7.47 -0.83 -3.52
CA MET A 76 -8.70 -1.43 -3.99
C MET A 76 -8.74 -1.48 -5.51
N ASP A 77 -8.68 -2.69 -6.08
CA ASP A 77 -8.83 -2.93 -7.52
C ASP A 77 -10.26 -3.38 -7.82
N THR A 78 -11.07 -2.48 -8.37
CA THR A 78 -12.47 -2.79 -8.70
C THR A 78 -12.65 -3.42 -10.08
N ILE A 79 -11.57 -3.65 -10.82
CA ILE A 79 -11.58 -4.30 -12.13
C ILE A 79 -11.48 -5.82 -11.98
N ASN A 80 -10.47 -6.27 -11.22
CA ASN A 80 -10.07 -7.67 -11.16
C ASN A 80 -10.59 -8.41 -9.92
N VAL A 81 -10.98 -7.68 -8.88
CA VAL A 81 -11.47 -8.25 -7.62
C VAL A 81 -12.82 -7.67 -7.22
N PRO A 82 -13.63 -8.39 -6.44
CA PRO A 82 -14.87 -7.85 -5.91
C PRO A 82 -14.66 -6.56 -5.12
N SER A 83 -15.55 -5.59 -5.28
CA SER A 83 -15.47 -4.25 -4.68
C SER A 83 -15.50 -4.19 -3.15
N HIS A 84 -15.75 -5.32 -2.49
CA HIS A 84 -15.68 -5.46 -1.02
C HIS A 84 -14.31 -5.93 -0.51
N HIS A 85 -13.33 -6.11 -1.39
CA HIS A 85 -11.96 -6.46 -1.02
C HIS A 85 -11.08 -5.22 -0.95
N ILE A 86 -10.18 -5.23 0.02
CA ILE A 86 -9.04 -4.33 0.12
C ILE A 86 -7.75 -5.16 0.21
N HIS A 87 -6.65 -4.57 -0.18
CA HIS A 87 -5.33 -5.19 -0.14
C HIS A 87 -4.38 -4.33 0.70
N GLY A 88 -3.55 -4.99 1.50
CA GLY A 88 -2.37 -4.40 2.11
C GLY A 88 -1.16 -5.14 1.57
N THR A 89 -0.22 -4.43 0.96
CA THR A 89 0.86 -5.05 0.17
C THR A 89 2.21 -4.41 0.48
N LEU A 90 3.26 -5.21 0.38
CA LEU A 90 4.65 -4.75 0.27
C LEU A 90 5.15 -5.05 -1.13
N HIS A 91 5.71 -4.06 -1.81
CA HIS A 91 6.46 -4.26 -3.05
C HIS A 91 7.96 -4.17 -2.79
N TYR A 92 8.71 -5.01 -3.46
CA TYR A 92 10.16 -5.09 -3.34
C TYR A 92 10.77 -5.82 -4.54
N ASP A 93 12.07 -5.65 -4.75
CA ASP A 93 12.82 -6.45 -5.71
C ASP A 93 13.62 -7.53 -4.96
N ASN A 94 13.44 -8.76 -5.39
CA ASN A 94 14.16 -9.94 -4.91
C ASN A 94 14.80 -10.68 -6.10
N GLY A 95 15.27 -9.91 -7.08
CA GLY A 95 15.77 -10.44 -8.36
C GLY A 95 14.70 -10.60 -9.44
N ASP A 96 13.43 -10.69 -9.04
CA ASP A 96 12.24 -10.53 -9.87
C ASP A 96 11.29 -9.58 -9.13
N VAL A 97 10.56 -8.74 -9.85
CA VAL A 97 9.57 -7.85 -9.23
C VAL A 97 8.63 -8.69 -8.37
N SER A 98 8.66 -8.45 -7.08
CA SER A 98 7.94 -9.25 -6.10
C SER A 98 7.02 -8.38 -5.27
N SER A 99 5.90 -8.96 -4.88
CA SER A 99 5.01 -8.38 -3.91
C SER A 99 4.55 -9.46 -2.93
N THR A 100 4.29 -9.06 -1.69
CA THR A 100 3.64 -9.91 -0.71
C THR A 100 2.59 -9.11 0.02
N GLY A 101 1.40 -9.64 0.11
CA GLY A 101 0.28 -8.93 0.70
C GLY A 101 -0.84 -9.88 1.08
N LYS A 102 -1.92 -9.30 1.58
CA LYS A 102 -3.13 -10.02 1.90
C LYS A 102 -4.36 -9.21 1.53
N ALA A 103 -5.27 -9.86 0.82
CA ALA A 103 -6.62 -9.37 0.64
C ALA A 103 -7.43 -9.56 1.91
N TYR A 104 -8.31 -8.61 2.20
CA TYR A 104 -9.34 -8.72 3.22
C TYR A 104 -10.69 -8.42 2.59
N ALA A 105 -11.63 -9.35 2.72
CA ALA A 105 -13.01 -9.16 2.32
C ALA A 105 -13.78 -8.57 3.50
N MET A 106 -14.41 -7.42 3.30
CA MET A 106 -15.30 -6.86 4.33
C MET A 106 -16.48 -7.78 4.55
N THR A 107 -16.89 -7.93 5.81
CA THR A 107 -17.95 -8.83 6.24
C THR A 107 -19.34 -8.24 6.05
N ASP A 108 -20.34 -9.10 6.09
CA ASP A 108 -21.77 -8.72 6.10
C ASP A 108 -22.23 -7.87 4.90
N GLY A 109 -21.54 -8.01 3.77
CA GLY A 109 -21.85 -7.28 2.55
C GLY A 109 -21.44 -5.82 2.56
N ALA A 110 -20.69 -5.38 3.58
CA ALA A 110 -20.13 -4.03 3.63
C ALA A 110 -19.11 -3.81 2.51
N MET A 111 -19.00 -2.57 2.05
CA MET A 111 -18.02 -2.15 1.04
C MET A 111 -17.22 -0.96 1.53
N PRO A 112 -15.94 -0.84 1.14
CA PRO A 112 -15.10 0.31 1.47
C PRO A 112 -15.68 1.66 1.01
N ALA A 113 -16.63 1.62 0.08
CA ALA A 113 -17.33 2.78 -0.47
C ALA A 113 -18.60 3.18 0.31
N ASP A 114 -19.12 2.33 1.20
CA ASP A 114 -20.38 2.59 1.90
C ASP A 114 -20.25 3.69 2.97
N GLY A 115 -19.06 3.93 3.45
CA GLY A 115 -18.81 4.91 4.47
C GLY A 115 -17.32 5.17 4.70
N PHE A 116 -17.04 5.95 5.73
CA PHE A 116 -15.67 6.18 6.17
C PHE A 116 -15.18 5.00 7.03
N HIS A 117 -14.07 4.43 6.61
CA HIS A 117 -13.31 3.42 7.34
C HIS A 117 -11.94 3.96 7.74
N THR A 118 -11.35 3.38 8.77
CA THR A 118 -10.00 3.69 9.20
C THR A 118 -9.06 2.60 8.71
N TYR A 119 -8.16 2.96 7.80
CA TYR A 119 -7.10 2.09 7.29
C TYR A 119 -5.82 2.42 8.00
N ALA A 120 -5.12 1.41 8.51
CA ALA A 120 -3.88 1.67 9.22
C ALA A 120 -2.81 0.61 8.95
N VAL A 121 -1.56 1.05 9.06
CA VAL A 121 -0.39 0.20 9.11
C VAL A 121 0.42 0.52 10.36
N GLU A 122 0.88 -0.51 11.06
CA GLU A 122 1.91 -0.42 12.08
C GLU A 122 3.19 -0.99 11.52
N TRP A 123 4.23 -0.17 11.47
CA TRP A 123 5.53 -0.55 10.96
C TRP A 123 6.59 -0.39 12.04
N ASN A 124 7.34 -1.45 12.30
CA ASN A 124 8.52 -1.46 13.15
C ASN A 124 9.64 -2.28 12.49
N GLU A 125 10.80 -2.35 13.13
CA GLU A 125 11.97 -3.04 12.59
C GLU A 125 11.73 -4.54 12.27
N GLY A 126 10.82 -5.19 12.98
CA GLY A 126 10.61 -6.63 12.92
C GLY A 126 9.36 -7.06 12.16
N GLU A 127 8.40 -6.17 11.99
CA GLU A 127 7.12 -6.52 11.37
C GLU A 127 6.35 -5.32 10.87
N ILE A 128 5.43 -5.57 9.96
CA ILE A 128 4.40 -4.66 9.49
C ILE A 128 3.04 -5.34 9.67
N ARG A 129 2.08 -4.61 10.22
CA ARG A 129 0.70 -5.06 10.47
C ARG A 129 -0.28 -4.15 9.79
N TRP A 130 -1.31 -4.72 9.15
CA TRP A 130 -2.37 -3.98 8.48
C TRP A 130 -3.69 -4.12 9.19
N TYR A 131 -4.40 -3.01 9.30
CA TYR A 131 -5.68 -2.93 9.99
C TYR A 131 -6.74 -2.22 9.15
N ILE A 132 -7.99 -2.62 9.35
CA ILE A 132 -9.19 -1.88 8.98
C ILE A 132 -10.11 -1.78 10.19
N ASP A 133 -10.56 -0.58 10.53
CA ASP A 133 -11.42 -0.32 11.71
C ASP A 133 -10.91 -1.03 12.98
N ASP A 134 -9.58 -0.93 13.23
CA ASP A 134 -8.84 -1.60 14.30
C ASP A 134 -8.77 -3.15 14.20
N TYR A 135 -9.38 -3.76 13.20
CA TYR A 135 -9.26 -5.20 12.95
C TYR A 135 -7.95 -5.51 12.23
N LEU A 136 -7.07 -6.28 12.90
CA LEU A 136 -5.81 -6.77 12.32
C LEU A 136 -6.09 -7.88 11.31
N TYR A 137 -5.88 -7.63 10.00
CA TYR A 137 -6.12 -8.63 8.97
C TYR A 137 -4.86 -9.22 8.33
N ALA A 138 -3.72 -8.52 8.43
CA ALA A 138 -2.46 -8.99 7.85
C ALA A 138 -1.26 -8.65 8.71
N THR A 139 -0.24 -9.50 8.66
CA THR A 139 1.07 -9.27 9.29
C THR A 139 2.15 -9.84 8.40
N GLN A 140 3.19 -9.06 8.13
CA GLN A 140 4.45 -9.50 7.52
C GLN A 140 5.58 -9.34 8.52
N ARG A 141 6.47 -10.33 8.61
CA ARG A 141 7.55 -10.38 9.60
C ARG A 141 8.90 -10.54 8.94
N LYS A 142 9.90 -9.94 9.58
CA LYS A 142 11.33 -10.14 9.26
C LYS A 142 11.74 -11.61 9.37
N SER A 143 11.10 -12.36 10.28
CA SER A 143 11.40 -13.76 10.53
C SER A 143 10.13 -14.52 10.90
N ASP A 144 10.03 -15.74 10.40
CA ASP A 144 8.97 -16.69 10.76
C ASP A 144 9.52 -17.81 11.61
N VAL A 145 8.73 -18.27 12.58
CA VAL A 145 9.05 -19.48 13.34
C VAL A 145 8.82 -20.70 12.43
N VAL A 146 9.85 -21.49 12.27
CA VAL A 146 9.77 -22.78 11.56
C VAL A 146 9.39 -23.86 12.55
N THR A 147 8.32 -24.60 12.27
CA THR A 147 7.90 -25.73 13.11
C THR A 147 8.07 -27.05 12.36
N ASN A 148 8.36 -28.13 13.11
CA ASN A 148 8.39 -29.48 12.59
C ASN A 148 6.96 -30.07 12.44
N SER A 149 6.87 -31.31 12.00
CA SER A 149 5.58 -32.01 11.82
C SER A 149 4.79 -32.25 13.11
N LYS A 150 5.41 -32.06 14.27
CA LYS A 150 4.77 -32.14 15.59
C LYS A 150 4.35 -30.78 16.14
N GLY A 151 4.60 -29.69 15.40
CA GLY A 151 4.30 -28.32 15.83
C GLY A 151 5.33 -27.71 16.78
N GLU A 152 6.47 -28.37 16.99
CA GLU A 152 7.55 -27.85 17.84
C GLU A 152 8.40 -26.85 17.06
N SER A 153 8.75 -25.71 17.70
CA SER A 153 9.65 -24.72 17.10
C SER A 153 11.05 -25.31 16.93
N VAL A 154 11.56 -25.31 15.70
CA VAL A 154 12.88 -25.82 15.34
C VAL A 154 13.84 -24.75 14.83
N GLY A 155 13.38 -23.52 14.69
CA GLY A 155 14.23 -22.40 14.25
C GLY A 155 13.45 -21.19 13.77
N LEU A 156 14.19 -20.26 13.16
CA LEU A 156 13.67 -19.07 12.52
C LEU A 156 14.08 -19.08 11.04
N ARG A 157 13.15 -18.71 10.18
CA ARG A 157 13.40 -18.40 8.78
C ARG A 157 13.36 -16.88 8.61
N HIS A 158 14.49 -16.28 8.25
CA HIS A 158 14.57 -14.85 7.99
C HIS A 158 14.06 -14.52 6.58
N GLN A 159 13.31 -13.44 6.49
CA GLN A 159 12.89 -12.84 5.23
C GLN A 159 13.93 -11.77 4.86
N GLY A 160 14.90 -12.14 4.02
CA GLY A 160 16.03 -11.28 3.65
C GLY A 160 15.60 -9.92 3.11
N TRP A 161 14.62 -9.91 2.20
CA TRP A 161 14.03 -8.70 1.63
C TRP A 161 13.49 -7.74 2.68
N PHE A 162 12.85 -8.24 3.75
CA PHE A 162 12.33 -7.40 4.83
C PHE A 162 13.45 -6.70 5.57
N ALA A 163 14.53 -7.43 5.88
CA ALA A 163 15.68 -6.87 6.56
C ALA A 163 16.37 -5.77 5.74
N GLU A 164 16.46 -5.97 4.44
CA GLU A 164 17.13 -5.04 3.53
C GLU A 164 16.33 -3.76 3.28
N HIS A 165 15.00 -3.85 3.18
CA HIS A 165 14.16 -2.74 2.71
C HIS A 165 13.35 -2.07 3.82
N TYR A 166 12.97 -2.81 4.87
CA TYR A 166 12.00 -2.33 5.86
C TYR A 166 12.51 -2.29 7.30
N SER A 167 13.70 -2.77 7.58
CA SER A 167 14.27 -2.81 8.93
C SER A 167 15.65 -2.17 9.08
N SER A 168 16.25 -1.70 8.00
CA SER A 168 17.58 -1.04 8.00
C SER A 168 17.53 0.48 8.05
#